data_707f22a1ceed82f9b35a6d6b5fe8c5d1
#
_entry.id   707f22a1ceed82f9b35a6d6b5fe8c5d1
#
_cell.length_a   1.000
_cell.length_b   1.000
_cell.length_c   1.000
_cell.angle_alpha   90.00
_cell.angle_beta   90.00
_cell.angle_gamma   90.00
#
_symmetry.space_group_name_H-M   'P 1'
#
loop_
_entity.id
_entity.type
_entity.pdbx_description
1 polymer ?
#
loop_
_entity_poly.entity_id
_entity_poly.type
_entity_poly.pdbx_seq_one_letter_code
_entity_poly.pdbx_strand_id
1 'polypeptide(L)' 'MTITQLEYIIAVSNYKSFSVAANHCFVTQPTLSMQVQKLEEELGVVIFDRSRNPIS' A
#
# COMPACT_ATOMS: atom_id res chain seq x y z
N MET A 1 7.18 7.93 -8.65
CA MET A 1 6.98 7.75 -7.20
C MET A 1 6.73 9.10 -6.55
N THR A 2 5.74 9.19 -5.67
CA THR A 2 5.40 10.43 -4.99
C THR A 2 5.53 10.23 -3.48
N ILE A 3 5.61 11.35 -2.75
CA ILE A 3 5.64 11.30 -1.29
C ILE A 3 4.37 10.62 -0.75
N THR A 4 3.22 10.89 -1.35
CA THR A 4 1.96 10.27 -0.98
C THR A 4 2.02 8.76 -1.13
N GLN A 5 2.58 8.26 -2.22
CA GLN A 5 2.73 6.83 -2.44
C GLN A 5 3.65 6.21 -1.40
N LEU A 6 4.74 6.90 -1.05
CA LEU A 6 5.63 6.43 0.01
C LEU A 6 4.92 6.37 1.37
N GLU A 7 4.10 7.36 1.67
CA GLU A 7 3.32 7.37 2.91
C GLU A 7 2.39 6.17 2.98
N TYR A 8 1.74 5.82 1.87
CA TYR A 8 0.85 4.67 1.80
C TYR A 8 1.62 3.37 2.04
N ILE A 9 2.80 3.23 1.44
CA ILE A 9 3.64 2.04 1.63
C ILE A 9 4.05 1.91 3.08
N ILE A 10 4.48 3.00 3.69
CA ILE A 10 4.88 3.00 5.10
C ILE A 10 3.71 2.59 5.98
N ALA A 11 2.51 3.13 5.71
CA ALA A 11 1.33 2.79 6.48
C ALA A 11 0.98 1.31 6.36
N VAL A 12 0.99 0.75 5.13
CA VAL A 12 0.70 -0.66 4.93
C VAL A 12 1.74 -1.53 5.66
N SER A 13 3.00 -1.15 5.58
CA SER A 13 4.07 -1.87 6.25
C SER A 13 3.90 -1.86 7.77
N ASN A 14 3.52 -0.73 8.33
CA ASN A 14 3.36 -0.59 9.78
C ASN A 14 2.14 -1.36 10.31
N TYR A 15 1.02 -1.29 9.59
CA TYR A 15 -0.23 -1.89 10.05
C TYR A 15 -0.44 -3.29 9.49
N LYS A 16 0.33 -3.70 8.49
CA LYS A 16 0.24 -5.01 7.82
C LYS A 16 -1.18 -5.30 7.34
N SER A 17 -1.88 -4.25 6.90
CA SER A 17 -3.25 -4.34 6.44
C SER A 17 -3.56 -3.15 5.55
N PHE A 18 -4.06 -3.42 4.34
CA PHE A 18 -4.50 -2.34 3.45
C PHE A 18 -5.70 -1.60 4.01
N SER A 19 -6.64 -2.32 4.63
CA SER A 19 -7.83 -1.69 5.21
C SER A 19 -7.49 -0.73 6.33
N VAL A 20 -6.65 -1.17 7.27
CA VAL A 20 -6.24 -0.35 8.40
C VAL A 20 -5.40 0.83 7.93
N ALA A 21 -4.47 0.58 7.02
CA ALA A 21 -3.63 1.63 6.46
C ALA A 21 -4.47 2.70 5.76
N ALA A 22 -5.48 2.28 4.99
CA ALA A 22 -6.37 3.24 4.32
C ALA A 22 -7.12 4.12 5.33
N ASN A 23 -7.60 3.53 6.43
CA ASN A 23 -8.25 4.30 7.48
C ASN A 23 -7.31 5.34 8.08
N HIS A 24 -6.07 4.98 8.33
CA HIS A 24 -5.09 5.90 8.88
C HIS A 24 -4.67 6.99 7.90
N CYS A 25 -4.75 6.69 6.60
CA CYS A 25 -4.44 7.67 5.56
C CYS A 25 -5.66 8.49 5.12
N PHE A 26 -6.83 8.23 5.71
CA PHE A 26 -8.08 8.93 5.40
C PHE A 26 -8.48 8.75 3.93
N VAL A 27 -8.26 7.56 3.40
CA VAL A 27 -8.64 7.21 2.02
C VAL A 27 -9.33 5.85 2.03
N THR A 28 -9.98 5.53 0.91
CA THR A 28 -10.59 4.21 0.76
C THR A 28 -9.52 3.17 0.44
N GLN A 29 -9.80 1.90 0.78
CA GLN A 29 -8.85 0.83 0.51
C GLN A 29 -8.54 0.70 -0.99
N PRO A 30 -9.53 0.73 -1.90
CA PRO A 30 -9.21 0.65 -3.33
C PRO A 30 -8.28 1.76 -3.80
N THR A 31 -8.44 2.97 -3.27
CA THR A 31 -7.58 4.09 -3.62
C THR A 31 -6.15 3.83 -3.18
N LEU A 32 -5.97 3.42 -1.93
CA LEU A 32 -4.64 3.14 -1.39
C LEU A 32 -3.98 1.99 -2.15
N SER A 33 -4.71 0.91 -2.38
CA SER A 33 -4.19 -0.27 -3.08
C SER A 33 -3.76 0.08 -4.50
N MET A 34 -4.55 0.89 -5.21
CA MET A 34 -4.22 1.33 -6.56
C MET A 34 -2.93 2.15 -6.59
N GLN A 35 -2.74 3.05 -5.63
CA GLN A 35 -1.55 3.87 -5.57
C GLN A 35 -0.30 3.03 -5.29
N VAL A 36 -0.41 2.05 -4.39
CA VAL A 36 0.68 1.13 -4.11
C VAL A 36 1.01 0.31 -5.35
N GLN A 37 0.00 -0.19 -6.05
CA GLN A 37 0.20 -0.96 -7.26
C GLN A 37 0.90 -0.13 -8.35
N LYS A 38 0.51 1.12 -8.53
CA LYS A 38 1.18 2.00 -9.50
C LYS A 38 2.65 2.18 -9.18
N LEU A 39 2.98 2.32 -7.91
CA LEU A 39 4.37 2.44 -7.51
C LEU A 39 5.13 1.15 -7.78
N GLU A 40 4.53 0.01 -7.48
CA GLU A 40 5.16 -1.28 -7.77
C GLU A 40 5.45 -1.43 -9.26
N GLU A 41 4.49 -1.05 -10.11
CA GLU A 41 4.67 -1.10 -11.56
C GLU A 41 5.79 -0.15 -12.02
N GLU A 42 5.84 1.04 -11.45
CA GLU A 42 6.86 2.02 -11.79
C GLU A 42 8.26 1.54 -11.44
N LEU A 43 8.40 0.87 -10.29
CA LEU A 43 9.68 0.36 -9.85
C LEU A 43 10.01 -1.01 -10.43
N GLY A 44 9.01 -1.69 -11.03
CA GLY A 44 9.21 -3.02 -11.59
C GLY A 44 9.38 -4.10 -10.53
N VAL A 45 8.84 -3.91 -9.34
CA VAL A 45 8.96 -4.85 -8.22
C VAL A 45 7.62 -5.04 -7.55
N VAL A 46 7.48 -6.15 -6.82
CA VAL A 46 6.33 -6.40 -5.95
C VAL A 46 6.77 -6.12 -4.52
N ILE A 47 6.18 -5.10 -3.92
CA ILE A 47 6.52 -4.69 -2.55
C ILE A 47 5.74 -5.52 -1.54
N PHE A 48 4.43 -5.73 -1.80
CA PHE A 48 3.57 -6.49 -0.92
C PHE A 48 2.97 -7.67 -1.66
N ASP A 49 3.06 -8.85 -1.06
CA ASP A 49 2.45 -10.06 -1.59
C ASP A 49 1.02 -10.13 -1.09
N ARG A 50 0.08 -9.77 -1.96
CA ARG A 50 -1.33 -9.71 -1.61
C ARG A 50 -1.99 -11.09 -1.55
N SER A 51 -1.28 -12.13 -1.99
CA SER A 51 -1.79 -13.50 -1.90
C SER A 51 -1.66 -14.07 -0.49
N ARG A 52 -0.91 -13.40 0.37
CA ARG A 52 -0.69 -13.82 1.75
C ARG A 52 -1.56 -13.03 2.70
N ASN A 53 -1.98 -13.69 3.77
CA ASN A 53 -2.76 -13.07 4.82
C ASN A 53 -2.20 -13.54 6.17
N PRO A 54 -1.58 -12.68 6.99
CA PRO A 54 -1.45 -11.23 6.76
C PRO A 54 -0.38 -10.90 5.71
N ILE A 55 -0.43 -9.65 5.27
CA ILE A 55 0.55 -9.12 4.33
C ILE A 55 1.92 -9.09 5.01
N SER A 56 2.93 -9.51 4.29
CA SER A 56 4.29 -9.50 4.80
C SER A 56 5.22 -8.63 3.95
#